data_7637a11226b3b3e6b10848f10a480a61
#
_entry.id   7637a11226b3b3e6b10848f10a480a61
#
_cell.length_a   1.000
_cell.length_b   1.000
_cell.length_c   1.000
_cell.angle_alpha   90.00
_cell.angle_beta   90.00
_cell.angle_gamma   90.00
#
_symmetry.space_group_name_H-M   'P 1'
#
loop_
_entity.id
_entity.type
_entity.pdbx_description
1 polymer ?
#
loop_
_entity_poly.entity_id
_entity_poly.type
_entity_poly.pdbx_seq_one_letter_code
_entity_poly.pdbx_strand_id
1 'polypeptide(L)'
;MEFIVILVEPKYGGNVGAVARAMKNFGLTNLRVVGSNVDEEAYKRAMHAKDVLENARMVNTFEEGIKGLDYIAGTSGIVNLNEKKHIRNPLTLKEFAEKIYEIDGKIGLVFGREDFGLFNHELEKCDIVVTIPCDETYPVMNLSHAAALFFYEIGTKKLIEKPMESSGFEKEKLHEHFSKLLDKIDYPGYKKLGTKILFRRIIGRAGLSKWEFHRLMGVFSRAIKKREKT
;
A
#
# COMPACT_ATOMS: atom_id res chain seq x y z
N MET A 1 -11.05 -3.88 -12.26
CA MET A 1 -11.26 -3.43 -10.86
C MET A 1 -11.29 -1.92 -10.80
N GLU A 2 -12.31 -1.31 -10.21
CA GLU A 2 -12.54 0.13 -10.06
C GLU A 2 -12.88 0.45 -8.60
N PHE A 3 -12.18 1.41 -7.99
CA PHE A 3 -12.46 1.85 -6.63
C PHE A 3 -13.39 3.07 -6.62
N ILE A 4 -14.40 3.04 -5.78
CA ILE A 4 -15.30 4.15 -5.50
C ILE A 4 -15.17 4.52 -4.02
N VAL A 5 -14.74 5.73 -3.74
CA VAL A 5 -14.64 6.26 -2.37
C VAL A 5 -16.00 6.82 -1.97
N ILE A 6 -16.47 6.45 -0.79
CA ILE A 6 -17.78 6.86 -0.25
C ILE A 6 -17.57 7.49 1.12
N LEU A 7 -17.94 8.75 1.24
CA LEU A 7 -17.93 9.48 2.51
C LEU A 7 -19.36 9.60 3.02
N VAL A 8 -19.62 9.04 4.20
CA VAL A 8 -20.97 9.03 4.79
C VAL A 8 -21.08 10.16 5.78
N GLU A 9 -21.94 11.14 5.49
CA GLU A 9 -22.23 12.32 6.30
C GLU A 9 -20.96 12.98 6.89
N PRO A 10 -19.97 13.32 6.04
CA PRO A 10 -18.76 13.98 6.51
C PRO A 10 -19.15 15.35 7.14
N LYS A 11 -18.66 15.60 8.36
CA LYS A 11 -19.02 16.78 9.14
C LYS A 11 -18.26 18.03 8.69
N TYR A 12 -17.01 17.87 8.27
CA TYR A 12 -16.11 18.98 7.95
C TYR A 12 -15.71 18.95 6.50
N GLY A 13 -16.02 20.01 5.74
CA GLY A 13 -15.63 20.17 4.35
C GLY A 13 -14.11 20.08 4.13
N GLY A 14 -13.33 20.56 5.10
CA GLY A 14 -11.89 20.43 5.09
C GLY A 14 -11.39 18.98 4.98
N ASN A 15 -12.08 18.02 5.62
CA ASN A 15 -11.78 16.58 5.51
C ASN A 15 -12.13 16.06 4.11
N VAL A 16 -13.28 16.46 3.56
CA VAL A 16 -13.72 16.07 2.21
C VAL A 16 -12.67 16.51 1.17
N GLY A 17 -12.23 17.77 1.26
CA GLY A 17 -11.20 18.31 0.36
C GLY A 17 -9.85 17.60 0.51
N ALA A 18 -9.44 17.29 1.76
CA ALA A 18 -8.21 16.54 2.02
C ALA A 18 -8.28 15.10 1.50
N VAL A 19 -9.45 14.43 1.61
CA VAL A 19 -9.70 13.11 1.01
C VAL A 19 -9.61 13.18 -0.51
N ALA A 20 -10.26 14.15 -1.16
CA ALA A 20 -10.17 14.33 -2.62
C ALA A 20 -8.72 14.50 -3.08
N ARG A 21 -7.92 15.28 -2.33
CA ARG A 21 -6.49 15.44 -2.60
C ARG A 21 -5.72 14.14 -2.45
N ALA A 22 -5.96 13.37 -1.39
CA ALA A 22 -5.36 12.06 -1.21
C ALA A 22 -5.77 11.08 -2.33
N MET A 23 -7.05 11.05 -2.71
CA MET A 23 -7.54 10.26 -3.85
C MET A 23 -6.73 10.53 -5.11
N LYS A 24 -6.53 11.79 -5.46
CA LYS A 24 -5.78 12.17 -6.66
C LYS A 24 -4.32 11.73 -6.61
N ASN A 25 -3.67 11.77 -5.44
CA ASN A 25 -2.30 11.28 -5.26
C ASN A 25 -2.15 9.79 -5.61
N PHE A 26 -3.21 9.01 -5.40
CA PHE A 26 -3.21 7.56 -5.65
C PHE A 26 -4.02 7.15 -6.90
N GLY A 27 -4.38 8.11 -7.75
CA GLY A 27 -5.09 7.86 -9.01
C GLY A 27 -6.55 7.42 -8.85
N LEU A 28 -7.18 7.75 -7.71
CA LEU A 28 -8.60 7.51 -7.44
C LEU A 28 -9.39 8.77 -7.83
N THR A 29 -10.46 8.59 -8.61
CA THR A 29 -11.24 9.72 -9.14
C THR A 29 -12.72 9.66 -8.79
N ASN A 30 -13.24 8.48 -8.43
CA ASN A 30 -14.67 8.27 -8.20
C ASN A 30 -15.02 8.50 -6.73
N LEU A 31 -15.62 9.65 -6.44
CA LEU A 31 -16.08 10.04 -5.11
C LEU A 31 -17.61 10.06 -5.06
N ARG A 32 -18.19 9.51 -3.99
CA ARG A 32 -19.58 9.68 -3.59
C ARG A 32 -19.64 10.30 -2.20
N VAL A 33 -20.52 11.26 -2.01
CA VAL A 33 -20.78 11.89 -0.71
C VAL A 33 -22.24 11.66 -0.34
N VAL A 34 -22.48 11.05 0.80
CA VAL A 34 -23.80 10.68 1.31
C VAL A 34 -24.23 11.70 2.34
N GLY A 35 -25.46 12.21 2.22
CA GLY A 35 -26.12 13.05 3.25
C GLY A 35 -25.44 14.39 3.55
N SER A 36 -24.52 14.83 2.70
CA SER A 36 -23.83 16.10 2.84
C SER A 36 -23.52 16.73 1.49
N ASN A 37 -23.22 18.00 1.48
CA ASN A 37 -22.79 18.74 0.30
C ASN A 37 -21.31 19.12 0.41
N VAL A 38 -20.66 19.27 -0.73
CA VAL A 38 -19.30 19.81 -0.81
C VAL A 38 -19.37 21.32 -0.67
N ASP A 39 -18.75 21.85 0.37
CA ASP A 39 -18.71 23.27 0.68
C ASP A 39 -17.44 23.97 0.13
N GLU A 40 -17.37 25.29 0.33
CA GLU A 40 -16.24 26.09 -0.13
C GLU A 40 -14.92 25.67 0.56
N GLU A 41 -14.95 25.22 1.80
CA GLU A 41 -13.79 24.75 2.53
C GLU A 41 -13.20 23.48 1.89
N ALA A 42 -14.07 22.57 1.42
CA ALA A 42 -13.65 21.36 0.71
C ALA A 42 -12.88 21.73 -0.56
N TYR A 43 -13.39 22.65 -1.37
CA TYR A 43 -12.69 23.14 -2.58
C TYR A 43 -11.36 23.80 -2.27
N LYS A 44 -11.30 24.58 -1.20
CA LYS A 44 -10.05 25.23 -0.75
C LYS A 44 -8.99 24.21 -0.33
N ARG A 45 -9.38 23.16 0.39
CA ARG A 45 -8.47 22.10 0.86
C ARG A 45 -8.08 21.10 -0.22
N ALA A 46 -8.92 20.90 -1.24
CA ALA A 46 -8.63 20.00 -2.36
C ALA A 46 -7.48 20.49 -3.24
N MET A 47 -7.14 21.77 -3.21
CA MET A 47 -6.05 22.36 -4.00
C MET A 47 -6.18 22.01 -5.51
N HIS A 48 -5.26 21.18 -6.03
CA HIS A 48 -5.26 20.72 -7.44
C HIS A 48 -6.17 19.52 -7.71
N ALA A 49 -6.93 19.05 -6.71
CA ALA A 49 -7.85 17.92 -6.82
C ALA A 49 -9.33 18.37 -6.86
N LYS A 50 -9.60 19.61 -7.29
CA LYS A 50 -10.98 20.13 -7.40
C LYS A 50 -11.84 19.32 -8.37
N ASP A 51 -11.23 18.81 -9.43
CA ASP A 51 -11.87 17.92 -10.40
C ASP A 51 -12.48 16.67 -9.77
N VAL A 52 -11.90 16.12 -8.69
CA VAL A 52 -12.48 15.00 -7.93
C VAL A 52 -13.78 15.43 -7.25
N LEU A 53 -13.83 16.66 -6.71
CA LEU A 53 -15.03 17.21 -6.06
C LEU A 53 -16.11 17.62 -7.08
N GLU A 54 -15.71 18.18 -8.20
CA GLU A 54 -16.61 18.61 -9.29
C GLU A 54 -17.32 17.41 -9.93
N ASN A 55 -16.64 16.26 -10.02
CA ASN A 55 -17.18 15.02 -10.52
C ASN A 55 -17.79 14.12 -9.43
N ALA A 56 -17.77 14.56 -8.16
CA ALA A 56 -18.32 13.78 -7.06
C ALA A 56 -19.84 13.64 -7.17
N ARG A 57 -20.33 12.43 -6.92
CA ARG A 57 -21.76 12.16 -6.89
C ARG A 57 -22.32 12.39 -5.48
N MET A 58 -23.19 13.40 -5.33
CA MET A 58 -23.95 13.64 -4.11
C MET A 58 -25.18 12.74 -4.09
N VAL A 59 -25.42 12.08 -2.96
CA VAL A 59 -26.57 11.18 -2.73
C VAL A 59 -27.14 11.41 -1.34
N ASN A 60 -28.41 11.08 -1.15
CA ASN A 60 -29.10 11.39 0.10
C ASN A 60 -28.98 10.26 1.13
N THR A 61 -28.90 9.00 0.67
CA THR A 61 -28.93 7.83 1.55
C THR A 61 -27.69 6.94 1.36
N PHE A 62 -27.40 6.15 2.39
CA PHE A 62 -26.32 5.16 2.34
C PHE A 62 -26.55 4.14 1.20
N GLU A 63 -27.79 3.69 1.02
CA GLU A 63 -28.19 2.75 -0.02
C GLU A 63 -27.91 3.28 -1.43
N GLU A 64 -28.20 4.58 -1.66
CA GLU A 64 -27.83 5.24 -2.91
C GLU A 64 -26.32 5.33 -3.10
N GLY A 65 -25.59 5.54 -1.99
CA GLY A 65 -24.14 5.59 -1.95
C GLY A 65 -23.49 4.30 -2.40
N ILE A 66 -24.02 3.16 -1.97
CA ILE A 66 -23.47 1.82 -2.29
C ILE A 66 -24.09 1.18 -3.53
N LYS A 67 -25.07 1.81 -4.14
CA LYS A 67 -25.77 1.24 -5.31
C LYS A 67 -24.85 0.96 -6.49
N GLY A 68 -24.96 -0.26 -7.04
CA GLY A 68 -24.19 -0.68 -8.21
C GLY A 68 -22.73 -0.98 -7.93
N LEU A 69 -22.39 -1.27 -6.68
CA LEU A 69 -21.11 -1.82 -6.29
C LEU A 69 -21.18 -3.35 -6.24
N ASP A 70 -20.08 -3.99 -6.57
CA ASP A 70 -19.93 -5.44 -6.52
C ASP A 70 -19.37 -5.91 -5.17
N TYR A 71 -18.63 -5.02 -4.47
CA TYR A 71 -18.06 -5.30 -3.16
C TYR A 71 -17.95 -4.02 -2.32
N ILE A 72 -18.27 -4.12 -1.04
CA ILE A 72 -18.35 -2.98 -0.12
C ILE A 72 -17.45 -3.21 1.08
N ALA A 73 -16.42 -2.38 1.22
CA ALA A 73 -15.51 -2.36 2.35
C ALA A 73 -15.81 -1.17 3.28
N GLY A 74 -16.42 -1.44 4.41
CA GLY A 74 -16.69 -0.43 5.45
C GLY A 74 -15.51 -0.27 6.39
N THR A 75 -15.23 0.95 6.84
CA THR A 75 -14.14 1.23 7.77
C THR A 75 -14.62 1.35 9.21
N SER A 76 -13.82 0.86 10.16
CA SER A 76 -14.10 1.01 11.60
C SER A 76 -12.80 1.23 12.38
N GLY A 77 -12.79 2.27 13.24
CA GLY A 77 -11.73 2.48 14.23
C GLY A 77 -11.91 1.61 15.49
N ILE A 78 -13.09 1.02 15.68
CA ILE A 78 -13.41 0.21 16.87
C ILE A 78 -13.37 -1.27 16.46
N VAL A 79 -12.48 -2.03 17.10
CA VAL A 79 -12.38 -3.48 16.97
C VAL A 79 -13.12 -4.12 18.14
N ASN A 80 -14.07 -5.00 17.86
CA ASN A 80 -14.76 -5.75 18.89
C ASN A 80 -14.24 -7.20 18.85
N LEU A 81 -13.34 -7.54 19.75
CA LEU A 81 -12.74 -8.87 19.89
C LEU A 81 -13.71 -9.93 20.41
N ASN A 82 -14.97 -9.57 20.69
CA ASN A 82 -15.96 -10.49 21.20
C ASN A 82 -16.61 -11.25 20.05
N GLU A 83 -16.24 -12.53 19.85
CA GLU A 83 -16.71 -13.42 18.77
C GLU A 83 -18.25 -13.51 18.63
N LYS A 84 -19.00 -13.16 19.68
CA LYS A 84 -20.46 -13.14 19.66
C LYS A 84 -21.09 -11.91 19.01
N LYS A 85 -20.27 -10.90 18.62
CA LYS A 85 -20.74 -9.69 17.93
C LYS A 85 -20.05 -9.56 16.57
N HIS A 86 -20.47 -10.39 15.63
CA HIS A 86 -19.89 -10.54 14.29
C HIS A 86 -19.82 -9.25 13.43
N ILE A 87 -20.60 -8.21 13.75
CA ILE A 87 -20.70 -6.98 12.95
C ILE A 87 -19.36 -6.21 12.88
N ARG A 88 -18.47 -6.40 13.87
CA ARG A 88 -17.20 -5.66 13.96
C ARG A 88 -16.01 -6.60 14.19
N ASN A 89 -15.90 -7.64 13.36
CA ASN A 89 -14.68 -8.46 13.28
C ASN A 89 -13.91 -8.04 12.02
N PRO A 90 -13.13 -6.95 12.08
CA PRO A 90 -12.51 -6.37 10.91
C PRO A 90 -11.24 -7.13 10.52
N LEU A 91 -10.93 -7.11 9.22
CA LEU A 91 -9.57 -7.33 8.74
C LEU A 91 -8.72 -6.09 9.00
N THR A 92 -7.43 -6.30 9.18
CA THR A 92 -6.49 -5.18 9.13
C THR A 92 -6.41 -4.63 7.70
N LEU A 93 -6.08 -3.35 7.58
CA LEU A 93 -5.89 -2.71 6.27
C LEU A 93 -4.88 -3.46 5.39
N LYS A 94 -3.83 -4.01 5.99
CA LYS A 94 -2.81 -4.81 5.29
C LYS A 94 -3.40 -6.10 4.70
N GLU A 95 -4.14 -6.87 5.51
CA GLU A 95 -4.81 -8.09 5.06
C GLU A 95 -5.84 -7.80 3.97
N PHE A 96 -6.58 -6.70 4.12
CA PHE A 96 -7.52 -6.24 3.10
C PHE A 96 -6.80 -5.92 1.78
N ALA A 97 -5.71 -5.14 1.83
CA ALA A 97 -4.93 -4.79 0.65
C ALA A 97 -4.28 -6.00 -0.04
N GLU A 98 -4.02 -7.09 0.69
CA GLU A 98 -3.56 -8.35 0.09
C GLU A 98 -4.65 -9.07 -0.70
N LYS A 99 -5.88 -9.07 -0.20
CA LYS A 99 -7.02 -9.79 -0.77
C LYS A 99 -7.75 -9.03 -1.87
N ILE A 100 -7.78 -7.70 -1.79
CA ILE A 100 -8.66 -6.88 -2.64
C ILE A 100 -8.34 -7.01 -4.13
N TYR A 101 -7.11 -7.34 -4.49
CA TYR A 101 -6.69 -7.51 -5.89
C TYR A 101 -7.17 -8.84 -6.51
N GLU A 102 -7.71 -9.74 -5.71
CA GLU A 102 -8.36 -10.97 -6.19
C GLU A 102 -9.83 -10.75 -6.55
N ILE A 103 -10.38 -9.55 -6.26
CA ILE A 103 -11.77 -9.20 -6.48
C ILE A 103 -11.89 -8.33 -7.74
N ASP A 104 -12.69 -8.77 -8.69
CA ASP A 104 -13.04 -7.97 -9.86
C ASP A 104 -14.32 -7.16 -9.64
N GLY A 105 -14.46 -6.05 -10.38
CA GLY A 105 -15.65 -5.22 -10.36
C GLY A 105 -15.45 -3.86 -9.70
N LYS A 106 -16.56 -3.29 -9.21
CA LYS A 106 -16.64 -1.98 -8.55
C LYS A 106 -16.62 -2.15 -7.04
N ILE A 107 -15.57 -1.63 -6.41
CA ILE A 107 -15.31 -1.78 -4.98
C ILE A 107 -15.55 -0.45 -4.28
N GLY A 108 -16.49 -0.42 -3.34
CA GLY A 108 -16.75 0.71 -2.48
C GLY A 108 -15.81 0.73 -1.28
N LEU A 109 -15.09 1.83 -1.09
CA LEU A 109 -14.33 2.12 0.12
C LEU A 109 -15.12 3.11 0.95
N VAL A 110 -15.76 2.64 2.01
CA VAL A 110 -16.74 3.43 2.77
C VAL A 110 -16.16 3.95 4.06
N PHE A 111 -16.13 5.26 4.20
CA PHE A 111 -15.69 5.98 5.38
C PHE A 111 -16.87 6.66 6.06
N GLY A 112 -16.98 6.49 7.38
CA GLY A 112 -18.04 7.06 8.17
C GLY A 112 -17.75 8.47 8.68
N ARG A 113 -18.65 8.96 9.53
CA ARG A 113 -18.61 10.26 10.20
C ARG A 113 -17.39 10.36 11.12
N GLU A 114 -16.89 11.56 11.32
CA GLU A 114 -15.72 11.80 12.20
C GLU A 114 -16.02 11.42 13.67
N ASP A 115 -17.22 11.74 14.16
CA ASP A 115 -17.56 11.55 15.57
C ASP A 115 -18.01 10.10 15.88
N PHE A 116 -18.70 9.43 14.95
CA PHE A 116 -19.36 8.15 15.19
C PHE A 116 -18.93 7.02 14.25
N GLY A 117 -18.20 7.31 13.18
CA GLY A 117 -17.88 6.36 12.13
C GLY A 117 -19.13 5.90 11.37
N LEU A 118 -19.12 4.65 10.92
CA LEU A 118 -20.28 3.98 10.33
C LEU A 118 -21.17 3.41 11.45
N PHE A 119 -22.47 3.56 11.30
CA PHE A 119 -23.43 2.94 12.19
C PHE A 119 -23.54 1.44 11.91
N ASN A 120 -24.08 0.67 12.90
CA ASN A 120 -24.17 -0.78 12.75
C ASN A 120 -25.01 -1.21 11.54
N HIS A 121 -26.14 -0.53 11.28
CA HIS A 121 -27.00 -0.82 10.13
C HIS A 121 -26.33 -0.54 8.77
N GLU A 122 -25.30 0.32 8.74
CA GLU A 122 -24.47 0.58 7.57
C GLU A 122 -23.39 -0.49 7.42
N LEU A 123 -22.74 -0.89 8.54
CA LEU A 123 -21.76 -1.96 8.57
C LEU A 123 -22.37 -3.32 8.20
N GLU A 124 -23.64 -3.59 8.56
CA GLU A 124 -24.38 -4.79 8.17
C GLU A 124 -24.55 -4.97 6.65
N LYS A 125 -24.44 -3.86 5.90
CA LYS A 125 -24.50 -3.84 4.43
C LYS A 125 -23.14 -3.91 3.76
N CYS A 126 -22.06 -3.91 4.55
CA CYS A 126 -20.72 -4.07 4.03
C CYS A 126 -20.35 -5.55 3.95
N ASP A 127 -19.70 -5.96 2.86
CA ASP A 127 -19.19 -7.32 2.68
C ASP A 127 -18.02 -7.61 3.63
N ILE A 128 -17.27 -6.56 3.97
CA ILE A 128 -16.15 -6.64 4.88
C ILE A 128 -16.00 -5.35 5.69
N VAL A 129 -15.53 -5.49 6.92
CA VAL A 129 -15.11 -4.37 7.75
C VAL A 129 -13.58 -4.34 7.83
N VAL A 130 -13.00 -3.16 7.64
CA VAL A 130 -11.55 -2.96 7.63
C VAL A 130 -11.16 -1.99 8.71
N THR A 131 -10.09 -2.29 9.44
CA THR A 131 -9.53 -1.42 10.47
C THR A 131 -8.06 -1.09 10.19
N ILE A 132 -7.65 0.11 10.62
CA ILE A 132 -6.25 0.48 10.72
C ILE A 132 -5.85 0.20 12.17
N PRO A 133 -4.90 -0.72 12.44
CA PRO A 133 -4.40 -0.94 13.78
C PRO A 133 -3.77 0.35 14.34
N CYS A 134 -4.33 0.85 15.43
CA CYS A 134 -3.87 2.04 16.14
C CYS A 134 -3.62 1.68 17.61
N ASP A 135 -3.08 2.63 18.37
CA ASP A 135 -2.95 2.50 19.80
C ASP A 135 -4.34 2.39 20.48
N GLU A 136 -4.48 1.47 21.43
CA GLU A 136 -5.75 1.18 22.10
C GLU A 136 -6.31 2.38 22.89
N THR A 137 -5.44 3.29 23.33
CA THR A 137 -5.85 4.48 24.07
C THR A 137 -6.44 5.57 23.18
N TYR A 138 -6.11 5.55 21.85
CA TYR A 138 -6.63 6.52 20.88
C TYR A 138 -6.82 5.88 19.50
N PRO A 139 -7.79 4.96 19.35
CA PRO A 139 -7.91 4.12 18.15
C PRO A 139 -8.58 4.82 16.95
N VAL A 140 -9.24 5.97 17.16
CA VAL A 140 -10.01 6.65 16.12
C VAL A 140 -9.15 7.71 15.44
N MET A 141 -8.94 7.53 14.14
CA MET A 141 -8.21 8.49 13.31
C MET A 141 -9.14 9.53 12.69
N ASN A 142 -8.59 10.71 12.40
CA ASN A 142 -9.26 11.68 11.54
C ASN A 142 -9.58 11.04 10.16
N LEU A 143 -10.76 11.38 9.62
CA LEU A 143 -11.28 10.84 8.36
C LEU A 143 -10.28 10.91 7.21
N SER A 144 -9.67 12.08 6.99
CA SER A 144 -8.76 12.26 5.85
C SER A 144 -7.44 11.50 6.03
N HIS A 145 -6.97 11.33 7.27
CA HIS A 145 -5.78 10.53 7.58
C HIS A 145 -6.05 9.04 7.37
N ALA A 146 -7.19 8.54 7.85
CA ALA A 146 -7.60 7.16 7.62
C ALA A 146 -7.71 6.87 6.12
N ALA A 147 -8.39 7.73 5.36
CA ALA A 147 -8.52 7.59 3.92
C ALA A 147 -7.16 7.59 3.20
N ALA A 148 -6.24 8.48 3.58
CA ALA A 148 -4.90 8.53 2.98
C ALA A 148 -4.11 7.24 3.20
N LEU A 149 -4.18 6.63 4.39
CA LEU A 149 -3.54 5.34 4.68
C LEU A 149 -4.17 4.21 3.85
N PHE A 150 -5.50 4.19 3.73
CA PHE A 150 -6.19 3.22 2.86
C PHE A 150 -5.70 3.34 1.41
N PHE A 151 -5.66 4.56 0.87
CA PHE A 151 -5.23 4.78 -0.51
C PHE A 151 -3.75 4.45 -0.73
N TYR A 152 -2.91 4.73 0.25
CA TYR A 152 -1.50 4.34 0.23
C TYR A 152 -1.36 2.82 0.16
N GLU A 153 -2.00 2.09 1.08
CA GLU A 153 -1.82 0.64 1.18
C GLU A 153 -2.36 -0.08 -0.07
N ILE A 154 -3.53 0.31 -0.58
CA ILE A 154 -4.08 -0.27 -1.80
C ILE A 154 -3.37 0.23 -3.06
N GLY A 155 -2.86 1.47 -3.09
CA GLY A 155 -2.23 2.07 -4.27
C GLY A 155 -0.79 1.61 -4.48
N THR A 156 -0.02 1.40 -3.43
CA THR A 156 1.41 1.06 -3.52
C THR A 156 1.68 -0.27 -4.20
N LYS A 157 0.81 -1.25 -4.09
CA LYS A 157 0.95 -2.53 -4.81
C LYS A 157 0.92 -2.37 -6.33
N LYS A 158 0.25 -1.35 -6.85
CA LYS A 158 0.14 -1.07 -8.29
C LYS A 158 1.26 -0.16 -8.82
N LEU A 159 1.83 0.68 -7.96
CA LEU A 159 2.78 1.73 -8.35
C LEU A 159 4.25 1.34 -8.21
N ILE A 160 4.57 0.29 -7.47
CA ILE A 160 5.94 -0.16 -7.28
C ILE A 160 6.20 -1.36 -8.17
N GLU A 161 6.62 -1.12 -9.40
CA GLU A 161 7.34 -2.13 -10.18
C GLU A 161 8.66 -2.40 -9.45
N LYS A 162 8.75 -3.54 -8.76
CA LYS A 162 10.03 -3.98 -8.21
C LYS A 162 11.00 -4.17 -9.36
N PRO A 163 12.24 -3.62 -9.28
CA PRO A 163 13.28 -3.91 -10.26
C PRO A 163 13.40 -5.42 -10.40
N MET A 164 13.55 -5.91 -11.63
CA MET A 164 13.71 -7.34 -11.88
C MET A 164 14.93 -7.85 -11.11
N GLU A 165 14.70 -8.71 -10.11
CA GLU A 165 15.78 -9.30 -9.32
C GLU A 165 16.67 -10.19 -10.18
N SER A 166 17.94 -10.26 -9.82
CA SER A 166 18.87 -11.19 -10.42
C SER A 166 18.44 -12.63 -10.12
N SER A 167 18.50 -13.49 -11.13
CA SER A 167 18.16 -14.92 -11.01
C SER A 167 19.11 -15.67 -10.08
N GLY A 168 18.70 -16.84 -9.62
CA GLY A 168 19.58 -17.72 -8.82
C GLY A 168 20.87 -18.07 -9.57
N PHE A 169 20.80 -18.28 -10.87
CA PHE A 169 21.96 -18.54 -11.74
C PHE A 169 22.92 -17.34 -11.79
N GLU A 170 22.39 -16.12 -11.93
CA GLU A 170 23.20 -14.89 -11.91
C GLU A 170 23.88 -14.70 -10.55
N LYS A 171 23.16 -14.92 -9.45
CA LYS A 171 23.72 -14.87 -8.09
C LYS A 171 24.85 -15.88 -7.91
N GLU A 172 24.69 -17.11 -8.42
CA GLU A 172 25.74 -18.12 -8.32
C GLU A 172 26.98 -17.72 -9.15
N LYS A 173 26.83 -17.20 -10.37
CA LYS A 173 27.95 -16.66 -11.15
C LYS A 173 28.70 -15.54 -10.42
N LEU A 174 27.98 -14.68 -9.70
CA LEU A 174 28.62 -13.62 -8.92
C LEU A 174 29.48 -14.21 -7.79
N HIS A 175 28.99 -15.26 -7.13
CA HIS A 175 29.75 -15.98 -6.08
C HIS A 175 31.00 -16.66 -6.64
N GLU A 176 30.91 -17.27 -7.82
CA GLU A 176 32.06 -17.87 -8.50
C GLU A 176 33.13 -16.81 -8.83
N HIS A 177 32.72 -15.66 -9.38
CA HIS A 177 33.63 -14.56 -9.69
C HIS A 177 34.28 -13.97 -8.44
N PHE A 178 33.51 -13.80 -7.36
CA PHE A 178 34.08 -13.39 -6.09
C PHE A 178 35.09 -14.42 -5.54
N SER A 179 34.78 -15.71 -5.65
CA SER A 179 35.72 -16.77 -5.29
C SER A 179 37.03 -16.68 -6.07
N LYS A 180 36.96 -16.54 -7.41
CA LYS A 180 38.14 -16.37 -8.29
C LYS A 180 38.93 -15.11 -7.94
N LEU A 181 38.24 -14.02 -7.56
CA LEU A 181 38.89 -12.81 -7.11
C LEU A 181 39.72 -13.05 -5.83
N LEU A 182 39.16 -13.74 -4.83
CA LEU A 182 39.88 -14.09 -3.59
C LEU A 182 41.14 -14.96 -3.88
N ASP A 183 41.05 -15.87 -4.86
CA ASP A 183 42.19 -16.68 -5.31
C ASP A 183 43.27 -15.81 -5.96
N LYS A 184 42.86 -14.88 -6.82
CA LYS A 184 43.80 -14.00 -7.56
C LYS A 184 44.50 -12.95 -6.68
N ILE A 185 43.93 -12.56 -5.54
CA ILE A 185 44.54 -11.59 -4.62
C ILE A 185 45.29 -12.27 -3.48
N ASP A 186 45.51 -13.59 -3.56
CA ASP A 186 46.16 -14.41 -2.52
C ASP A 186 45.53 -14.19 -1.13
N TYR A 187 44.19 -14.14 -1.10
CA TYR A 187 43.48 -13.93 0.18
C TYR A 187 43.76 -15.06 1.15
N PRO A 188 44.01 -14.77 2.45
CA PRO A 188 44.43 -15.78 3.43
C PRO A 188 43.52 -17.03 3.47
N GLY A 189 44.09 -18.22 3.23
CA GLY A 189 43.35 -19.48 3.07
C GLY A 189 42.40 -19.77 4.23
N TYR A 190 42.84 -19.53 5.47
CA TYR A 190 42.05 -19.77 6.68
C TYR A 190 40.80 -18.84 6.81
N LYS A 191 40.79 -17.69 6.11
CA LYS A 191 39.63 -16.76 6.09
C LYS A 191 38.73 -16.94 4.87
N LYS A 192 39.24 -17.60 3.80
CA LYS A 192 38.60 -17.66 2.49
C LYS A 192 37.19 -18.20 2.53
N LEU A 193 36.97 -19.34 3.22
CA LEU A 193 35.64 -19.98 3.33
C LEU A 193 34.65 -19.06 4.05
N GLY A 194 35.02 -18.50 5.19
CA GLY A 194 34.16 -17.59 5.94
C GLY A 194 33.76 -16.36 5.14
N THR A 195 34.72 -15.79 4.38
CA THR A 195 34.47 -14.61 3.52
C THR A 195 33.52 -14.93 2.35
N LYS A 196 33.64 -16.11 1.73
CA LYS A 196 32.70 -16.57 0.69
C LYS A 196 31.28 -16.73 1.25
N ILE A 197 31.14 -17.33 2.42
CA ILE A 197 29.84 -17.49 3.12
C ILE A 197 29.24 -16.12 3.47
N LEU A 198 30.06 -15.22 4.02
CA LEU A 198 29.62 -13.86 4.36
C LEU A 198 29.13 -13.11 3.11
N PHE A 199 29.88 -13.14 2.02
CA PHE A 199 29.49 -12.52 0.75
C PHE A 199 28.16 -13.08 0.23
N ARG A 200 28.00 -14.42 0.22
CA ARG A 200 26.73 -15.07 -0.17
C ARG A 200 25.54 -14.56 0.65
N ARG A 201 25.69 -14.44 1.98
CA ARG A 201 24.64 -13.93 2.87
C ARG A 201 24.32 -12.46 2.64
N ILE A 202 25.33 -11.64 2.35
CA ILE A 202 25.13 -10.21 2.02
C ILE A 202 24.33 -10.08 0.72
N ILE A 203 24.74 -10.77 -0.34
CA ILE A 203 24.07 -10.77 -1.64
C ILE A 203 22.63 -11.30 -1.53
N GLY A 204 22.43 -12.36 -0.74
CA GLY A 204 21.09 -12.91 -0.52
C GLY A 204 20.13 -11.93 0.18
N ARG A 205 20.63 -11.16 1.15
CA ARG A 205 19.82 -10.14 1.86
C ARG A 205 19.59 -8.88 1.04
N ALA A 206 20.52 -8.53 0.15
CA ALA A 206 20.45 -7.31 -0.64
C ALA A 206 19.38 -7.33 -1.74
N GLY A 207 18.92 -8.53 -2.18
CA GLY A 207 17.92 -8.62 -3.24
C GLY A 207 18.38 -7.95 -4.55
N LEU A 208 19.59 -8.27 -5.02
CA LEU A 208 20.22 -7.59 -6.15
C LEU A 208 19.33 -7.53 -7.41
N SER A 209 19.17 -6.33 -7.95
CA SER A 209 18.63 -6.13 -9.28
C SER A 209 19.59 -6.64 -10.36
N LYS A 210 19.07 -6.89 -11.58
CA LYS A 210 19.93 -7.27 -12.72
C LYS A 210 21.01 -6.23 -13.03
N TRP A 211 20.69 -4.95 -12.88
CA TRP A 211 21.66 -3.88 -13.11
C TRP A 211 22.81 -3.91 -12.10
N GLU A 212 22.53 -4.09 -10.82
CA GLU A 212 23.53 -4.22 -9.76
C GLU A 212 24.40 -5.45 -9.95
N PHE A 213 23.79 -6.59 -10.33
CA PHE A 213 24.51 -7.80 -10.69
C PHE A 213 25.55 -7.53 -11.82
N HIS A 214 25.14 -6.91 -12.93
CA HIS A 214 26.04 -6.63 -14.04
C HIS A 214 27.17 -5.65 -13.65
N ARG A 215 26.88 -4.68 -12.78
CA ARG A 215 27.91 -3.76 -12.27
C ARG A 215 28.95 -4.48 -11.43
N LEU A 216 28.53 -5.32 -10.49
CA LEU A 216 29.45 -6.11 -9.65
C LEU A 216 30.26 -7.11 -10.48
N MET A 217 29.64 -7.80 -11.40
CA MET A 217 30.31 -8.71 -12.35
C MET A 217 31.40 -7.98 -13.14
N GLY A 218 31.11 -6.77 -13.61
CA GLY A 218 32.09 -5.95 -14.32
C GLY A 218 33.31 -5.61 -13.49
N VAL A 219 33.09 -5.26 -12.22
CA VAL A 219 34.19 -4.94 -11.26
C VAL A 219 35.05 -6.18 -11.02
N PHE A 220 34.43 -7.32 -10.69
CA PHE A 220 35.18 -8.55 -10.40
C PHE A 220 35.93 -9.06 -11.61
N SER A 221 35.30 -9.05 -12.79
CA SER A 221 35.94 -9.47 -14.03
C SER A 221 37.16 -8.62 -14.38
N ARG A 222 37.08 -7.28 -14.20
CA ARG A 222 38.23 -6.38 -14.41
C ARG A 222 39.34 -6.59 -13.40
N ALA A 223 39.02 -6.78 -12.13
CA ALA A 223 39.99 -7.02 -11.08
C ALA A 223 40.75 -8.34 -11.29
N ILE A 224 40.08 -9.40 -11.74
CA ILE A 224 40.69 -10.70 -12.10
C ILE A 224 41.62 -10.53 -13.28
N LYS A 225 41.19 -9.86 -14.37
CA LYS A 225 41.99 -9.68 -15.60
C LYS A 225 43.23 -8.79 -15.39
N LYS A 226 43.14 -7.76 -14.55
CA LYS A 226 44.27 -6.83 -14.34
C LYS A 226 45.49 -7.52 -13.72
N ARG A 227 45.28 -8.54 -12.87
CA ARG A 227 46.39 -9.33 -12.28
C ARG A 227 46.94 -10.43 -13.18
N GLU A 228 46.36 -10.66 -14.36
CA GLU A 228 46.91 -11.58 -15.37
C GLU A 228 47.98 -10.92 -16.24
N LYS A 229 48.12 -9.58 -16.16
CA LYS A 229 49.05 -8.79 -16.96
C LYS A 229 50.26 -8.25 -16.15
N THR A 230 50.30 -8.56 -14.86
CA THR A 230 51.43 -8.23 -13.97
C THR A 230 52.13 -9.50 -13.51
#